data_d4592efb50951888a94e45b009f97c6c
#
_entry.id   d4592efb50951888a94e45b009f97c6c
#
_cell.length_a   1.000
_cell.length_b   1.000
_cell.length_c   1.000
_cell.angle_alpha   90.00
_cell.angle_beta   90.00
_cell.angle_gamma   90.00
#
_symmetry.space_group_name_H-M   'P 1'
#
loop_
_entity.id
_entity.type
_entity.pdbx_description
1 polymer ?
#
loop_
_entity_poly.entity_id
_entity_poly.type
_entity_poly.pdbx_seq_one_letter_code
_entity_poly.pdbx_strand_id
1 'polypeptide(L)'
;MSELVLILMLLPLIGCLFVLSAPDAKNNAYHVSLFTLITGIVIILRLFSLLDIEASSLSFNFSYQWLENFKFDLYFGLDAFSLLLILAVYLSLIIGMSGLNESTRKNKMLLVLTLCFTSNITAFLSAGDLMSFYVFFASMLLPLFMLVGAYGNAKKIQTLYRFFLYNFMGILFLLLAALLLYKFYQGNVHLDRIAVIDMSPKAGLFVWSAVCLAFISRIPVWPFHSWIASVCVNIKNPLAYIMVNMLPLTGLYGFVRFWPLSVPDSIQLYLPFIEAMTIITMFFLALIGLASHEFLYKLFSYTTVYYLFFLLAVVLPTDALKMNIAYSLFIFLIVVSSLVVLDLQFEEKCQQKICGYRGILAYMPRFSLVISFFVLTAVGLPISSLFWNNFVLVSEIFYESFKIGLCVMMALTLVALGLLQELYVMRDLKKHEIGAENIEDLSSRQLVFTIGVVAILFLSFFNPLWFIF
;
A
#
# COMPACT_ATOMS: atom_id res chain seq x y z
N MET A 1 -23.78 -14.73 5.15
CA MET A 1 -22.81 -13.97 4.30
C MET A 1 -22.02 -12.94 5.10
N SER A 2 -22.65 -12.22 6.02
CA SER A 2 -21.97 -11.32 6.99
C SER A 2 -20.89 -12.04 7.82
N GLU A 3 -21.07 -13.33 8.12
CA GLU A 3 -20.09 -14.15 8.81
C GLU A 3 -18.78 -14.33 8.04
N LEU A 4 -18.80 -14.31 6.69
CA LEU A 4 -17.59 -14.42 5.88
C LEU A 4 -16.65 -13.23 6.06
N VAL A 5 -17.19 -12.04 6.31
CA VAL A 5 -16.37 -10.84 6.61
C VAL A 5 -15.62 -11.04 7.92
N LEU A 6 -16.31 -11.52 8.96
CA LEU A 6 -15.69 -11.85 10.25
C LEU A 6 -14.63 -12.94 10.11
N ILE A 7 -14.94 -14.00 9.36
CA ILE A 7 -13.98 -15.08 9.12
C ILE A 7 -12.75 -14.53 8.43
N LEU A 8 -12.89 -13.67 7.42
CA LEU A 8 -11.76 -13.06 6.70
C LEU A 8 -10.88 -12.22 7.63
N MET A 9 -11.46 -11.49 8.58
CA MET A 9 -10.73 -10.68 9.55
C MET A 9 -10.04 -11.54 10.61
N LEU A 10 -10.69 -12.59 11.12
CA LEU A 10 -10.20 -13.44 12.20
C LEU A 10 -9.25 -14.54 11.72
N LEU A 11 -9.34 -14.95 10.46
CA LEU A 11 -8.51 -16.02 9.88
C LEU A 11 -7.02 -15.80 10.10
N PRO A 12 -6.42 -14.60 9.84
CA PRO A 12 -5.01 -14.41 10.10
C PRO A 12 -4.65 -14.48 11.59
N LEU A 13 -5.54 -14.05 12.51
CA LEU A 13 -5.31 -14.19 13.96
C LEU A 13 -5.34 -15.66 14.40
N ILE A 14 -6.25 -16.45 13.86
CA ILE A 14 -6.26 -17.91 14.08
C ILE A 14 -4.95 -18.51 13.53
N GLY A 15 -4.52 -18.05 12.35
CA GLY A 15 -3.21 -18.40 11.79
C GLY A 15 -2.04 -18.10 12.71
N CYS A 16 -2.06 -16.98 13.44
CA CYS A 16 -1.03 -16.63 14.43
C CYS A 16 -0.91 -17.72 15.52
N LEU A 17 -2.03 -18.21 16.03
CA LEU A 17 -2.04 -19.27 17.05
C LEU A 17 -1.42 -20.58 16.51
N PHE A 18 -1.74 -20.93 15.27
CA PHE A 18 -1.15 -22.11 14.62
C PHE A 18 0.34 -21.94 14.33
N VAL A 19 0.80 -20.74 13.95
CA VAL A 19 2.23 -20.44 13.75
C VAL A 19 3.00 -20.56 15.06
N LEU A 20 2.44 -20.06 16.18
CA LEU A 20 3.06 -20.16 17.49
C LEU A 20 3.18 -21.61 17.98
N SER A 21 2.15 -22.41 17.74
CA SER A 21 2.12 -23.84 18.12
C SER A 21 2.87 -24.75 17.15
N ALA A 22 3.22 -24.28 15.95
CA ALA A 22 3.90 -25.09 14.95
C ALA A 22 5.29 -25.53 15.44
N PRO A 23 5.69 -26.80 15.26
CA PRO A 23 7.03 -27.25 15.59
C PRO A 23 8.07 -26.56 14.68
N ASP A 24 9.28 -26.32 15.22
CA ASP A 24 10.35 -25.59 14.52
C ASP A 24 10.99 -26.39 13.36
N ALA A 25 10.47 -27.59 13.07
CA ALA A 25 10.92 -28.46 12.00
C ALA A 25 10.38 -28.02 10.62
N LYS A 26 11.18 -28.19 9.58
CA LYS A 26 10.79 -28.14 8.14
C LYS A 26 10.01 -26.89 7.70
N ASN A 27 10.29 -25.70 8.26
CA ASN A 27 9.59 -24.47 7.91
C ASN A 27 8.05 -24.52 8.08
N ASN A 28 7.55 -25.31 9.05
CA ASN A 28 6.11 -25.49 9.27
C ASN A 28 5.39 -24.16 9.51
N ALA A 29 5.97 -23.25 10.30
CA ALA A 29 5.43 -21.92 10.55
C ALA A 29 5.22 -21.11 9.26
N TYR A 30 6.17 -21.18 8.32
CA TYR A 30 6.06 -20.55 7.01
C TYR A 30 4.90 -21.14 6.17
N HIS A 31 4.79 -22.47 6.14
CA HIS A 31 3.71 -23.14 5.38
C HIS A 31 2.34 -22.84 5.98
N VAL A 32 2.20 -22.77 7.29
CA VAL A 32 0.96 -22.36 7.96
C VAL A 32 0.59 -20.92 7.59
N SER A 33 1.55 -19.99 7.65
CA SER A 33 1.31 -18.60 7.28
C SER A 33 0.90 -18.45 5.81
N LEU A 34 1.58 -19.17 4.90
CA LEU A 34 1.25 -19.17 3.48
C LEU A 34 -0.15 -19.76 3.24
N PHE A 35 -0.49 -20.86 3.91
CA PHE A 35 -1.81 -21.48 3.82
C PHE A 35 -2.91 -20.52 4.31
N THR A 36 -2.70 -19.80 5.41
CA THR A 36 -3.68 -18.81 5.90
C THR A 36 -3.90 -17.66 4.91
N LEU A 37 -2.85 -17.17 4.25
CA LEU A 37 -2.99 -16.13 3.23
C LEU A 37 -3.71 -16.67 1.98
N ILE A 38 -3.41 -17.88 1.52
CA ILE A 38 -4.08 -18.49 0.38
C ILE A 38 -5.56 -18.74 0.67
N THR A 39 -5.90 -19.26 1.85
CA THR A 39 -7.31 -19.44 2.26
C THR A 39 -8.06 -18.11 2.32
N GLY A 40 -7.40 -17.04 2.79
CA GLY A 40 -7.95 -15.69 2.73
C GLY A 40 -8.29 -15.25 1.30
N ILE A 41 -7.39 -15.49 0.32
CA ILE A 41 -7.67 -15.20 -1.10
C ILE A 41 -8.89 -15.97 -1.61
N VAL A 42 -9.02 -17.25 -1.26
CA VAL A 42 -10.19 -18.05 -1.66
C VAL A 42 -11.49 -17.43 -1.12
N ILE A 43 -11.50 -16.97 0.13
CA ILE A 43 -12.66 -16.29 0.72
C ILE A 43 -12.94 -14.97 -0.01
N ILE A 44 -11.90 -14.17 -0.33
CA ILE A 44 -12.05 -12.91 -1.06
C ILE A 44 -12.66 -13.15 -2.44
N LEU A 45 -12.17 -14.14 -3.20
CA LEU A 45 -12.73 -14.49 -4.51
C LEU A 45 -14.18 -14.96 -4.41
N ARG A 46 -14.53 -15.70 -3.35
CA ARG A 46 -15.91 -16.06 -3.08
C ARG A 46 -16.79 -14.86 -2.79
N LEU A 47 -16.30 -13.89 -2.00
CA LEU A 47 -17.01 -12.63 -1.74
C LEU A 47 -17.20 -11.83 -3.04
N PHE A 48 -16.19 -11.74 -3.90
CA PHE A 48 -16.34 -11.12 -5.23
C PHE A 48 -17.43 -11.77 -6.08
N SER A 49 -17.52 -13.10 -6.07
CA SER A 49 -18.54 -13.82 -6.86
C SER A 49 -19.98 -13.61 -6.35
N LEU A 50 -20.15 -13.09 -5.15
CA LEU A 50 -21.42 -12.82 -4.48
C LEU A 50 -21.75 -11.33 -4.41
N LEU A 51 -20.82 -10.47 -4.78
CA LEU A 51 -20.96 -9.03 -4.70
C LEU A 51 -21.81 -8.52 -5.85
N ASP A 52 -22.78 -7.67 -5.53
CA ASP A 52 -23.47 -6.85 -6.52
C ASP A 52 -22.61 -5.59 -6.77
N ILE A 53 -22.00 -5.52 -7.94
CA ILE A 53 -21.03 -4.45 -8.29
C ILE A 53 -21.74 -3.09 -8.42
N GLU A 54 -23.04 -3.08 -8.74
CA GLU A 54 -23.82 -1.86 -8.91
C GLU A 54 -24.30 -1.28 -7.55
N ALA A 55 -24.16 -2.02 -6.45
CA ALA A 55 -24.56 -1.54 -5.14
C ALA A 55 -23.57 -0.48 -4.62
N SER A 56 -24.02 0.76 -4.51
CA SER A 56 -23.25 1.89 -3.95
C SER A 56 -23.04 1.81 -2.43
N SER A 57 -23.74 0.90 -1.73
CA SER A 57 -23.67 0.71 -0.29
C SER A 57 -22.75 -0.46 0.09
N LEU A 58 -22.24 -0.43 1.33
CA LEU A 58 -21.51 -1.56 1.90
C LEU A 58 -22.37 -2.82 1.87
N SER A 59 -21.82 -3.90 1.29
CA SER A 59 -22.46 -5.22 1.23
C SER A 59 -21.92 -6.11 2.35
N PHE A 60 -22.62 -7.23 2.62
CA PHE A 60 -22.20 -8.22 3.65
C PHE A 60 -22.08 -7.64 5.07
N ASN A 61 -22.97 -6.73 5.42
CA ASN A 61 -22.93 -5.99 6.67
C ASN A 61 -23.01 -6.90 7.90
N PHE A 62 -22.10 -6.69 8.83
CA PHE A 62 -22.09 -7.27 10.16
C PHE A 62 -22.10 -6.16 11.20
N SER A 63 -23.08 -6.19 12.11
CA SER A 63 -23.18 -5.25 13.22
C SER A 63 -23.22 -6.00 14.55
N TYR A 64 -22.45 -5.53 15.53
CA TYR A 64 -22.43 -6.06 16.87
C TYR A 64 -22.41 -4.91 17.89
N GLN A 65 -23.40 -4.88 18.79
CA GLN A 65 -23.43 -3.92 19.89
C GLN A 65 -22.37 -4.29 20.93
N TRP A 66 -21.28 -3.50 20.97
CA TRP A 66 -20.17 -3.76 21.87
C TRP A 66 -20.31 -3.07 23.21
N LEU A 67 -20.61 -1.77 23.23
CA LEU A 67 -20.74 -0.95 24.44
C LEU A 67 -22.07 -0.20 24.42
N GLU A 68 -23.13 -0.81 24.96
CA GLU A 68 -24.47 -0.24 24.97
C GLU A 68 -24.55 1.13 25.63
N ASN A 69 -23.84 1.32 26.78
CA ASN A 69 -23.81 2.58 27.52
C ASN A 69 -23.27 3.76 26.71
N PHE A 70 -22.38 3.49 25.75
CA PHE A 70 -21.77 4.50 24.87
C PHE A 70 -22.38 4.48 23.45
N LYS A 71 -23.38 3.64 23.20
CA LYS A 71 -23.97 3.45 21.86
C LYS A 71 -22.90 3.13 20.80
N PHE A 72 -21.89 2.33 21.16
CA PHE A 72 -20.86 1.86 20.24
C PHE A 72 -21.26 0.51 19.66
N ASP A 73 -21.56 0.55 18.37
CA ASP A 73 -21.82 -0.62 17.56
C ASP A 73 -20.60 -0.82 16.65
N LEU A 74 -20.04 -2.02 16.65
CA LEU A 74 -19.05 -2.40 15.66
C LEU A 74 -19.77 -2.73 14.36
N TYR A 75 -19.52 -1.96 13.32
CA TYR A 75 -20.14 -2.15 12.03
C TYR A 75 -19.07 -2.39 10.96
N PHE A 76 -19.14 -3.55 10.32
CA PHE A 76 -18.24 -3.95 9.26
C PHE A 76 -19.02 -4.24 7.98
N GLY A 77 -18.46 -3.87 6.85
CA GLY A 77 -19.04 -4.14 5.55
C GLY A 77 -17.95 -4.08 4.47
N LEU A 78 -18.22 -4.67 3.33
CA LEU A 78 -17.30 -4.69 2.19
C LEU A 78 -18.01 -4.18 0.95
N ASP A 79 -17.27 -3.44 0.15
CA ASP A 79 -17.62 -3.04 -1.21
C ASP A 79 -16.55 -3.51 -2.20
N ALA A 80 -16.79 -3.33 -3.49
CA ALA A 80 -15.84 -3.72 -4.52
C ALA A 80 -14.47 -3.05 -4.34
N PHE A 81 -14.46 -1.78 -3.91
CA PHE A 81 -13.23 -1.01 -3.66
C PHE A 81 -12.41 -1.65 -2.54
N SER A 82 -13.01 -1.92 -1.37
CA SER A 82 -12.30 -2.52 -0.23
C SER A 82 -11.85 -3.95 -0.51
N LEU A 83 -12.68 -4.77 -1.16
CA LEU A 83 -12.32 -6.15 -1.52
C LEU A 83 -11.10 -6.19 -2.45
N LEU A 84 -11.03 -5.31 -3.45
CA LEU A 84 -9.89 -5.24 -4.37
C LEU A 84 -8.61 -4.87 -3.65
N LEU A 85 -8.67 -3.91 -2.71
CA LEU A 85 -7.51 -3.53 -1.91
C LEU A 85 -7.08 -4.64 -0.94
N ILE A 86 -8.03 -5.36 -0.32
CA ILE A 86 -7.71 -6.52 0.53
C ILE A 86 -7.01 -7.60 -0.30
N LEU A 87 -7.50 -7.88 -1.52
CA LEU A 87 -6.85 -8.82 -2.44
C LEU A 87 -5.42 -8.39 -2.77
N ALA A 88 -5.19 -7.10 -3.05
CA ALA A 88 -3.87 -6.54 -3.30
C ALA A 88 -2.92 -6.77 -2.12
N VAL A 89 -3.40 -6.53 -0.89
CA VAL A 89 -2.63 -6.75 0.35
C VAL A 89 -2.21 -8.23 0.49
N TYR A 90 -3.16 -9.16 0.35
CA TYR A 90 -2.87 -10.58 0.48
C TYR A 90 -1.88 -11.08 -0.57
N LEU A 91 -2.07 -10.69 -1.84
CA LEU A 91 -1.13 -11.04 -2.92
C LEU A 91 0.26 -10.46 -2.69
N SER A 92 0.36 -9.19 -2.30
CA SER A 92 1.63 -8.54 -2.02
C SER A 92 2.38 -9.20 -0.86
N LEU A 93 1.67 -9.66 0.18
CA LEU A 93 2.29 -10.39 1.29
C LEU A 93 2.75 -11.80 0.87
N ILE A 94 2.02 -12.50 0.01
CA ILE A 94 2.47 -13.78 -0.56
C ILE A 94 3.73 -13.56 -1.40
N ILE A 95 3.78 -12.48 -2.22
CA ILE A 95 4.98 -12.10 -2.96
C ILE A 95 6.15 -11.84 -1.99
N GLY A 96 5.91 -11.07 -0.94
CA GLY A 96 6.90 -10.82 0.11
C GLY A 96 7.42 -12.09 0.80
N MET A 97 6.52 -13.04 1.10
CA MET A 97 6.89 -14.34 1.67
C MET A 97 7.80 -15.15 0.73
N SER A 98 7.58 -15.08 -0.57
CA SER A 98 8.43 -15.77 -1.55
C SER A 98 9.88 -15.27 -1.52
N GLY A 99 10.08 -14.00 -1.15
CA GLY A 99 11.39 -13.35 -1.02
C GLY A 99 12.16 -13.74 0.25
N LEU A 100 11.57 -14.47 1.19
CA LEU A 100 12.23 -14.82 2.43
C LEU A 100 13.27 -15.92 2.25
N ASN A 101 14.40 -15.76 2.95
CA ASN A 101 15.49 -16.74 3.04
C ASN A 101 15.15 -17.85 4.02
N GLU A 102 15.92 -18.91 4.01
CA GLU A 102 15.71 -20.05 4.93
C GLU A 102 15.76 -19.64 6.40
N SER A 103 16.64 -18.71 6.78
CA SER A 103 16.74 -18.20 8.14
C SER A 103 15.52 -17.37 8.56
N THR A 104 15.05 -16.50 7.67
CA THR A 104 13.88 -15.64 7.94
C THR A 104 12.56 -16.42 7.87
N ARG A 105 12.47 -17.48 7.05
CA ARG A 105 11.30 -18.40 7.01
C ARG A 105 11.05 -19.12 8.33
N LYS A 106 12.10 -19.35 9.12
CA LYS A 106 12.00 -19.98 10.46
C LYS A 106 11.64 -18.98 11.56
N ASN A 107 11.67 -17.68 11.27
CA ASN A 107 11.39 -16.65 12.27
C ASN A 107 9.88 -16.52 12.51
N LYS A 108 9.37 -17.21 13.53
CA LYS A 108 7.95 -17.17 13.92
C LYS A 108 7.47 -15.77 14.25
N MET A 109 8.31 -14.92 14.87
CA MET A 109 7.92 -13.55 15.21
C MET A 109 7.58 -12.75 13.97
N LEU A 110 8.39 -12.84 12.90
CA LEU A 110 8.11 -12.18 11.63
C LEU A 110 6.76 -12.63 11.06
N LEU A 111 6.53 -13.94 11.02
CA LEU A 111 5.31 -14.53 10.46
C LEU A 111 4.06 -14.16 11.27
N VAL A 112 4.13 -14.17 12.58
CA VAL A 112 3.04 -13.75 13.48
C VAL A 112 2.73 -12.26 13.27
N LEU A 113 3.76 -11.39 13.24
CA LEU A 113 3.56 -9.96 13.00
C LEU A 113 2.96 -9.67 11.63
N THR A 114 3.33 -10.48 10.61
CA THR A 114 2.74 -10.39 9.27
C THR A 114 1.25 -10.73 9.32
N LEU A 115 0.86 -11.83 9.96
CA LEU A 115 -0.54 -12.22 10.08
C LEU A 115 -1.35 -11.25 10.95
N CYS A 116 -0.77 -10.74 12.05
CA CYS A 116 -1.39 -9.70 12.87
C CYS A 116 -1.65 -8.42 12.04
N PHE A 117 -0.67 -7.99 11.25
CA PHE A 117 -0.83 -6.84 10.36
C PHE A 117 -1.92 -7.10 9.32
N THR A 118 -1.95 -8.31 8.71
CA THR A 118 -2.95 -8.70 7.73
C THR A 118 -4.36 -8.61 8.31
N SER A 119 -4.58 -9.12 9.52
CA SER A 119 -5.88 -9.02 10.21
C SER A 119 -6.28 -7.56 10.45
N ASN A 120 -5.35 -6.74 10.97
CA ASN A 120 -5.61 -5.33 11.27
C ASN A 120 -5.96 -4.52 10.01
N ILE A 121 -5.22 -4.70 8.90
CA ILE A 121 -5.49 -3.97 7.65
C ILE A 121 -6.79 -4.45 7.01
N THR A 122 -7.11 -5.75 7.08
CA THR A 122 -8.38 -6.29 6.60
C THR A 122 -9.55 -5.72 7.39
N ALA A 123 -9.45 -5.67 8.72
CA ALA A 123 -10.47 -5.08 9.58
C ALA A 123 -10.63 -3.58 9.34
N PHE A 124 -9.52 -2.85 9.12
CA PHE A 124 -9.56 -1.44 8.77
C PHE A 124 -10.28 -1.17 7.44
N LEU A 125 -9.97 -1.95 6.40
CA LEU A 125 -10.59 -1.81 5.09
C LEU A 125 -12.07 -2.25 5.06
N SER A 126 -12.49 -3.03 6.06
CA SER A 126 -13.88 -3.48 6.24
C SER A 126 -14.67 -2.60 7.22
N ALA A 127 -14.03 -1.66 7.92
CA ALA A 127 -14.69 -0.83 8.92
C ALA A 127 -15.73 0.10 8.28
N GLY A 128 -16.97 0.01 8.73
CA GLY A 128 -18.09 0.83 8.27
C GLY A 128 -18.54 1.88 9.30
N ASP A 129 -17.95 1.89 10.50
CA ASP A 129 -18.15 2.90 11.53
C ASP A 129 -16.86 3.59 11.95
N LEU A 130 -16.97 4.80 12.44
CA LEU A 130 -15.85 5.66 12.79
C LEU A 130 -14.99 5.08 13.91
N MET A 131 -15.59 4.39 14.89
CA MET A 131 -14.84 3.83 16.02
C MET A 131 -14.00 2.63 15.61
N SER A 132 -14.59 1.66 14.89
CA SER A 132 -13.85 0.53 14.31
C SER A 132 -12.72 1.03 13.39
N PHE A 133 -13.02 2.02 12.55
CA PHE A 133 -12.05 2.64 11.66
C PHE A 133 -10.85 3.21 12.45
N TYR A 134 -11.12 3.97 13.52
CA TYR A 134 -10.08 4.51 14.40
C TYR A 134 -9.24 3.43 15.09
N VAL A 135 -9.90 2.42 15.68
CA VAL A 135 -9.22 1.34 16.42
C VAL A 135 -8.25 0.59 15.51
N PHE A 136 -8.70 0.18 14.32
CA PHE A 136 -7.83 -0.56 13.39
C PHE A 136 -6.80 0.34 12.71
N PHE A 137 -7.10 1.62 12.49
CA PHE A 137 -6.09 2.60 12.07
C PHE A 137 -4.96 2.71 13.09
N ALA A 138 -5.26 2.76 14.38
CA ALA A 138 -4.26 2.86 15.44
C ALA A 138 -3.50 1.55 15.66
N SER A 139 -4.19 0.40 15.67
CA SER A 139 -3.63 -0.90 15.99
C SER A 139 -2.57 -1.39 15.00
N MET A 140 -2.63 -0.97 13.73
CA MET A 140 -1.62 -1.30 12.73
C MET A 140 -0.21 -0.81 13.10
N LEU A 141 -0.12 0.26 13.91
CA LEU A 141 1.17 0.80 14.31
C LEU A 141 1.99 -0.20 15.13
N LEU A 142 1.35 -1.02 15.95
CA LEU A 142 2.02 -1.94 16.87
C LEU A 142 2.85 -3.03 16.16
N PRO A 143 2.30 -3.85 15.26
CA PRO A 143 3.09 -4.87 14.55
C PRO A 143 4.17 -4.24 13.69
N LEU A 144 3.94 -3.09 13.06
CA LEU A 144 4.93 -2.41 12.24
C LEU A 144 6.05 -1.80 13.08
N PHE A 145 5.74 -1.22 14.24
CA PHE A 145 6.74 -0.73 15.17
C PHE A 145 7.71 -1.84 15.60
N MET A 146 7.16 -3.01 15.93
CA MET A 146 7.98 -4.20 16.29
C MET A 146 8.86 -4.65 15.11
N LEU A 147 8.33 -4.65 13.89
CA LEU A 147 9.08 -5.02 12.69
C LEU A 147 10.22 -4.04 12.37
N VAL A 148 9.95 -2.74 12.39
CA VAL A 148 10.97 -1.70 12.16
C VAL A 148 12.07 -1.80 13.22
N GLY A 149 11.70 -2.07 14.48
CA GLY A 149 12.66 -2.27 15.57
C GLY A 149 13.50 -3.55 15.43
N ALA A 150 12.92 -4.63 14.90
CA ALA A 150 13.62 -5.92 14.75
C ALA A 150 14.55 -5.93 13.52
N TYR A 151 14.12 -5.37 12.39
CA TYR A 151 14.80 -5.47 11.08
C TYR A 151 15.49 -4.19 10.63
N GLY A 152 15.48 -3.13 11.44
CA GLY A 152 16.20 -1.88 11.15
C GLY A 152 17.72 -2.03 11.33
N ASN A 153 18.49 -1.31 10.51
CA ASN A 153 19.96 -1.26 10.54
C ASN A 153 20.53 -0.42 11.72
N ALA A 154 21.81 -0.07 11.64
CA ALA A 154 22.54 0.66 12.70
C ALA A 154 21.84 1.94 13.21
N LYS A 155 21.03 2.62 12.38
CA LYS A 155 20.25 3.82 12.74
C LYS A 155 18.81 3.49 13.19
N LYS A 156 18.53 2.22 13.54
CA LYS A 156 17.18 1.72 13.85
C LYS A 156 16.41 2.54 14.88
N ILE A 157 17.06 3.01 15.95
CA ILE A 157 16.42 3.80 17.01
C ILE A 157 15.90 5.13 16.47
N GLN A 158 16.70 5.84 15.66
CA GLN A 158 16.30 7.11 15.06
C GLN A 158 15.18 6.91 14.03
N THR A 159 15.28 5.85 13.22
CA THR A 159 14.26 5.46 12.25
C THR A 159 12.95 5.12 12.95
N LEU A 160 13.03 4.29 14.00
CA LEU A 160 11.88 3.88 14.81
C LEU A 160 11.18 5.06 15.47
N TYR A 161 11.95 5.99 16.06
CA TYR A 161 11.42 7.20 16.67
C TYR A 161 10.67 8.09 15.67
N ARG A 162 11.25 8.34 14.49
CA ARG A 162 10.59 9.10 13.42
C ARG A 162 9.32 8.40 12.95
N PHE A 163 9.40 7.09 12.66
CA PHE A 163 8.26 6.29 12.25
C PHE A 163 7.12 6.38 13.25
N PHE A 164 7.42 6.18 14.54
CA PHE A 164 6.43 6.24 15.60
C PHE A 164 5.80 7.62 15.72
N LEU A 165 6.60 8.69 15.82
CA LEU A 165 6.08 10.04 16.03
C LEU A 165 5.10 10.48 14.94
N TYR A 166 5.48 10.34 13.67
CA TYR A 166 4.62 10.79 12.57
C TYR A 166 3.30 10.01 12.51
N ASN A 167 3.36 8.69 12.66
CA ASN A 167 2.15 7.86 12.63
C ASN A 167 1.30 8.06 13.89
N PHE A 168 1.91 8.23 15.05
CA PHE A 168 1.20 8.50 16.31
C PHE A 168 0.48 9.84 16.29
N MET A 169 1.08 10.89 15.73
CA MET A 169 0.42 12.18 15.51
C MET A 169 -0.86 12.01 14.68
N GLY A 170 -0.81 11.21 13.60
CA GLY A 170 -2.00 10.90 12.80
C GLY A 170 -3.11 10.21 13.60
N ILE A 171 -2.73 9.27 14.47
CA ILE A 171 -3.68 8.58 15.36
C ILE A 171 -4.34 9.58 16.31
N LEU A 172 -3.58 10.53 16.89
CA LEU A 172 -4.14 11.55 17.78
C LEU A 172 -5.09 12.50 17.06
N PHE A 173 -4.78 12.92 15.83
CA PHE A 173 -5.67 13.76 15.03
C PHE A 173 -6.97 13.02 14.66
N LEU A 174 -6.88 11.74 14.31
CA LEU A 174 -8.08 10.95 14.02
C LEU A 174 -8.93 10.73 15.27
N LEU A 175 -8.29 10.51 16.43
CA LEU A 175 -9.01 10.43 17.71
C LEU A 175 -9.76 11.72 18.01
N LEU A 176 -9.10 12.86 17.83
CA LEU A 176 -9.72 14.17 18.05
C LEU A 176 -10.95 14.35 17.15
N ALA A 177 -10.82 14.04 15.86
CA ALA A 177 -11.94 14.09 14.92
C ALA A 177 -13.08 13.13 15.32
N ALA A 178 -12.74 11.90 15.71
CA ALA A 178 -13.72 10.90 16.14
C ALA A 178 -14.50 11.34 17.39
N LEU A 179 -13.81 11.91 18.39
CA LEU A 179 -14.46 12.40 19.61
C LEU A 179 -15.38 13.60 19.34
N LEU A 180 -14.99 14.49 18.43
CA LEU A 180 -15.83 15.63 18.04
C LEU A 180 -17.05 15.15 17.27
N LEU A 181 -16.90 14.27 16.29
CA LEU A 181 -18.02 13.69 15.53
C LEU A 181 -18.97 12.91 16.46
N TYR A 182 -18.44 12.12 17.38
CA TYR A 182 -19.23 11.42 18.39
C TYR A 182 -20.10 12.38 19.23
N LYS A 183 -19.50 13.51 19.65
CA LYS A 183 -20.22 14.56 20.41
C LYS A 183 -21.34 15.20 19.60
N PHE A 184 -21.13 15.51 18.32
CA PHE A 184 -22.12 16.13 17.46
C PHE A 184 -23.25 15.16 17.09
N TYR A 185 -22.94 13.89 16.89
CA TYR A 185 -23.91 12.85 16.50
C TYR A 185 -24.60 12.19 17.70
N GLN A 186 -24.09 12.41 18.91
CA GLN A 186 -24.58 11.78 20.15
C GLN A 186 -24.55 10.23 20.14
N GLY A 187 -23.56 9.65 19.50
CA GLY A 187 -23.38 8.21 19.38
C GLY A 187 -22.32 7.82 18.35
N ASN A 188 -22.22 6.51 18.07
CA ASN A 188 -21.35 6.01 17.04
C ASN A 188 -21.82 6.43 15.65
N VAL A 189 -20.89 6.82 14.81
CA VAL A 189 -21.17 7.38 13.48
C VAL A 189 -20.83 6.34 12.43
N HIS A 190 -21.82 5.87 11.68
CA HIS A 190 -21.58 5.12 10.47
C HIS A 190 -20.98 6.04 9.41
N LEU A 191 -19.97 5.54 8.67
CA LEU A 191 -19.26 6.34 7.69
C LEU A 191 -20.21 6.93 6.63
N ASP A 192 -21.24 6.16 6.22
CA ASP A 192 -22.23 6.60 5.24
C ASP A 192 -23.12 7.76 5.73
N ARG A 193 -23.15 8.02 7.04
CA ARG A 193 -23.99 9.06 7.65
C ARG A 193 -23.24 10.34 8.00
N ILE A 194 -21.94 10.38 7.81
CA ILE A 194 -21.11 11.56 8.16
C ILE A 194 -21.55 12.80 7.35
N ALA A 195 -22.01 12.60 6.11
CA ALA A 195 -22.47 13.67 5.23
C ALA A 195 -23.69 14.44 5.74
N VAL A 196 -24.48 13.83 6.62
CA VAL A 196 -25.77 14.38 7.10
C VAL A 196 -25.61 15.18 8.40
N ILE A 197 -24.39 15.28 8.94
CA ILE A 197 -24.15 15.95 10.22
C ILE A 197 -24.17 17.47 10.02
N ASP A 198 -25.19 18.12 10.58
CA ASP A 198 -25.29 19.58 10.58
C ASP A 198 -24.35 20.15 11.65
N MET A 199 -23.23 20.70 11.21
CA MET A 199 -22.23 21.34 12.05
C MET A 199 -22.09 22.81 11.70
N SER A 200 -21.81 23.64 12.73
CA SER A 200 -21.41 25.02 12.44
C SER A 200 -20.16 25.05 11.54
N PRO A 201 -20.01 26.03 10.62
CA PRO A 201 -18.89 26.08 9.69
C PRO A 201 -17.51 26.00 10.36
N LYS A 202 -17.38 26.62 11.55
CA LYS A 202 -16.13 26.56 12.34
C LYS A 202 -15.83 25.15 12.89
N ALA A 203 -16.86 24.48 13.40
CA ALA A 203 -16.71 23.11 13.92
C ALA A 203 -16.40 22.13 12.80
N GLY A 204 -17.11 22.24 11.67
CA GLY A 204 -16.85 21.46 10.47
C GLY A 204 -15.41 21.62 9.98
N LEU A 205 -14.94 22.85 9.85
CA LEU A 205 -13.55 23.14 9.47
C LEU A 205 -12.55 22.46 10.40
N PHE A 206 -12.75 22.54 11.73
CA PHE A 206 -11.83 21.96 12.71
C PHE A 206 -11.82 20.41 12.62
N VAL A 207 -12.98 19.76 12.52
CA VAL A 207 -13.10 18.32 12.38
C VAL A 207 -12.40 17.84 11.11
N TRP A 208 -12.71 18.49 9.98
CA TRP A 208 -12.14 18.10 8.70
C TRP A 208 -10.64 18.36 8.57
N SER A 209 -10.14 19.45 9.18
CA SER A 209 -8.69 19.66 9.24
C SER A 209 -7.99 18.57 10.04
N ALA A 210 -8.58 18.09 11.15
CA ALA A 210 -8.05 16.98 11.93
C ALA A 210 -8.08 15.66 11.14
N VAL A 211 -9.16 15.36 10.42
CA VAL A 211 -9.25 14.20 9.51
C VAL A 211 -8.18 14.26 8.41
N CYS A 212 -8.04 15.39 7.74
CA CYS A 212 -7.02 15.58 6.71
C CYS A 212 -5.60 15.38 7.26
N LEU A 213 -5.27 15.97 8.41
CA LEU A 213 -3.97 15.82 9.06
C LEU A 213 -3.70 14.36 9.46
N ALA A 214 -4.73 13.65 9.94
CA ALA A 214 -4.62 12.24 10.29
C ALA A 214 -4.19 11.40 9.08
N PHE A 215 -4.80 11.58 7.93
CA PHE A 215 -4.49 10.79 6.73
C PHE A 215 -3.20 11.26 6.05
N ILE A 216 -2.96 12.57 5.96
CA ILE A 216 -1.72 13.14 5.42
C ILE A 216 -0.49 12.68 6.23
N SER A 217 -0.61 12.42 7.54
CA SER A 217 0.49 11.90 8.33
C SER A 217 1.01 10.53 7.86
N ARG A 218 0.14 9.72 7.25
CA ARG A 218 0.50 8.42 6.66
C ARG A 218 0.90 8.51 5.20
N ILE A 219 0.29 9.45 4.44
CA ILE A 219 0.69 9.71 3.06
C ILE A 219 1.94 10.60 3.11
N PRO A 220 2.98 10.32 2.31
CA PRO A 220 4.25 11.04 2.38
C PRO A 220 4.20 12.45 1.77
N VAL A 221 3.24 13.29 2.18
CA VAL A 221 3.17 14.72 1.83
C VAL A 221 4.13 15.52 2.70
N TRP A 222 4.78 16.54 2.16
CA TRP A 222 5.58 17.46 2.97
C TRP A 222 4.70 18.17 4.01
N PRO A 223 5.12 18.26 5.30
CA PRO A 223 6.39 17.87 5.91
C PRO A 223 6.48 16.42 6.41
N PHE A 224 5.44 15.59 6.25
CA PHE A 224 5.33 14.26 6.85
C PHE A 224 6.07 13.15 6.07
N HIS A 225 6.74 13.46 4.94
CA HIS A 225 7.39 12.45 4.07
C HIS A 225 8.63 11.77 4.68
N SER A 226 9.27 12.37 5.67
CA SER A 226 10.61 11.95 6.12
C SER A 226 10.66 10.60 6.84
N TRP A 227 9.55 10.14 7.42
CA TRP A 227 9.49 8.87 8.13
C TRP A 227 9.61 7.67 7.18
N ILE A 228 8.90 7.68 6.05
CA ILE A 228 8.88 6.55 5.13
C ILE A 228 10.22 6.39 4.42
N ALA A 229 10.89 7.49 4.04
CA ALA A 229 12.23 7.46 3.47
C ALA A 229 13.22 6.79 4.43
N SER A 230 13.19 7.20 5.72
CA SER A 230 14.09 6.64 6.71
C SER A 230 13.85 5.15 6.97
N VAL A 231 12.60 4.69 6.87
CA VAL A 231 12.25 3.28 7.09
C VAL A 231 12.59 2.42 5.87
N CYS A 232 12.16 2.81 4.67
CA CYS A 232 12.35 2.02 3.45
C CYS A 232 13.83 1.75 3.14
N VAL A 233 14.70 2.72 3.41
CA VAL A 233 16.15 2.57 3.16
C VAL A 233 16.84 1.70 4.23
N ASN A 234 16.32 1.68 5.46
CA ASN A 234 16.97 0.98 6.56
C ASN A 234 16.46 -0.46 6.77
N ILE A 235 15.37 -0.87 6.13
CA ILE A 235 14.82 -2.22 6.26
C ILE A 235 15.30 -3.10 5.11
N LYS A 236 16.02 -4.19 5.44
CA LYS A 236 16.51 -5.19 4.47
C LYS A 236 15.69 -6.50 4.50
N ASN A 237 14.46 -6.45 4.94
CA ASN A 237 13.56 -7.60 4.92
C ASN A 237 12.37 -7.31 3.99
N PRO A 238 12.08 -8.17 2.98
CA PRO A 238 11.06 -7.90 1.98
C PRO A 238 9.65 -7.77 2.57
N LEU A 239 9.26 -8.64 3.52
CA LEU A 239 7.95 -8.54 4.16
C LEU A 239 7.80 -7.26 4.96
N ALA A 240 8.80 -6.91 5.78
CA ALA A 240 8.76 -5.71 6.59
C ALA A 240 8.69 -4.44 5.71
N TYR A 241 9.44 -4.40 4.61
CA TYR A 241 9.38 -3.30 3.63
C TYR A 241 7.98 -3.17 3.02
N ILE A 242 7.42 -4.28 2.52
CA ILE A 242 6.10 -4.31 1.87
C ILE A 242 5.02 -3.84 2.86
N MET A 243 5.02 -4.33 4.09
CA MET A 243 4.04 -3.94 5.10
C MET A 243 4.11 -2.45 5.47
N VAL A 244 5.32 -1.90 5.62
CA VAL A 244 5.49 -0.45 5.87
C VAL A 244 5.01 0.37 4.67
N ASN A 245 5.28 -0.09 3.45
CA ASN A 245 4.83 0.57 2.23
C ASN A 245 3.31 0.52 2.01
N MET A 246 2.58 -0.32 2.77
CA MET A 246 1.11 -0.35 2.77
C MET A 246 0.48 0.69 3.71
N LEU A 247 1.23 1.37 4.57
CA LEU A 247 0.66 2.40 5.43
C LEU A 247 0.06 3.59 4.67
N PRO A 248 0.72 4.15 3.64
CA PRO A 248 0.12 5.21 2.82
C PRO A 248 -1.20 4.79 2.17
N LEU A 249 -1.37 3.51 1.81
CA LEU A 249 -2.64 2.98 1.34
C LEU A 249 -3.78 3.24 2.32
N THR A 250 -3.53 3.08 3.63
CA THR A 250 -4.56 3.32 4.66
C THR A 250 -4.93 4.80 4.78
N GLY A 251 -4.00 5.71 4.54
CA GLY A 251 -4.26 7.15 4.45
C GLY A 251 -5.12 7.49 3.23
N LEU A 252 -4.77 6.93 2.04
CA LEU A 252 -5.56 7.09 0.82
C LEU A 252 -6.98 6.52 0.96
N TYR A 253 -7.10 5.32 1.54
CA TYR A 253 -8.41 4.72 1.82
C TYR A 253 -9.27 5.63 2.70
N GLY A 254 -8.66 6.23 3.74
CA GLY A 254 -9.32 7.21 4.57
C GLY A 254 -9.83 8.41 3.77
N PHE A 255 -9.01 8.98 2.88
CA PHE A 255 -9.46 10.05 2.00
C PHE A 255 -10.61 9.62 1.10
N VAL A 256 -10.54 8.45 0.45
CA VAL A 256 -11.61 7.94 -0.41
C VAL A 256 -12.93 7.78 0.36
N ARG A 257 -12.87 7.37 1.62
CA ARG A 257 -14.09 7.18 2.46
C ARG A 257 -14.66 8.47 3.01
N PHE A 258 -13.82 9.41 3.41
CA PHE A 258 -14.27 10.63 4.10
C PHE A 258 -14.45 11.82 3.17
N TRP A 259 -13.68 11.91 2.08
CA TRP A 259 -13.67 13.08 1.20
C TRP A 259 -14.99 13.34 0.47
N PRO A 260 -15.68 12.34 -0.14
CA PRO A 260 -16.90 12.57 -0.88
C PRO A 260 -18.08 12.92 0.01
N LEU A 261 -18.04 12.54 1.28
CA LEU A 261 -19.21 12.54 2.16
C LEU A 261 -19.61 13.93 2.66
N SER A 262 -18.66 14.86 2.73
CA SER A 262 -18.99 16.23 3.09
C SER A 262 -17.75 17.13 3.13
N VAL A 263 -17.38 17.67 2.01
CA VAL A 263 -16.41 18.77 2.01
C VAL A 263 -17.20 20.05 2.33
N PRO A 264 -17.16 20.60 3.55
CA PRO A 264 -17.76 21.89 3.81
C PRO A 264 -17.15 22.92 2.87
N ASP A 265 -17.92 23.91 2.41
CA ASP A 265 -17.43 24.98 1.52
C ASP A 265 -16.17 25.65 2.07
N SER A 266 -16.03 25.66 3.39
CA SER A 266 -14.84 26.15 4.08
C SER A 266 -13.56 25.35 3.82
N ILE A 267 -13.65 24.05 3.51
CA ILE A 267 -12.46 23.21 3.18
C ILE A 267 -12.02 23.42 1.75
N GLN A 268 -12.92 23.75 0.85
CA GLN A 268 -12.57 24.09 -0.54
C GLN A 268 -11.54 25.21 -0.60
N LEU A 269 -11.54 26.09 0.39
CA LEU A 269 -10.52 27.15 0.52
C LEU A 269 -9.09 26.60 0.73
N TYR A 270 -8.94 25.46 1.41
CA TYR A 270 -7.63 24.85 1.68
C TYR A 270 -7.19 23.82 0.64
N LEU A 271 -8.08 23.42 -0.26
CA LEU A 271 -7.80 22.49 -1.33
C LEU A 271 -6.57 22.87 -2.17
N PRO A 272 -6.45 24.13 -2.68
CA PRO A 272 -5.28 24.53 -3.46
C PRO A 272 -3.95 24.44 -2.67
N PHE A 273 -4.01 24.59 -1.35
CA PHE A 273 -2.83 24.42 -0.50
C PHE A 273 -2.40 22.93 -0.42
N ILE A 274 -3.34 22.01 -0.25
CA ILE A 274 -3.07 20.56 -0.23
C ILE A 274 -2.51 20.13 -1.58
N GLU A 275 -3.11 20.57 -2.68
CA GLU A 275 -2.64 20.30 -4.04
C GLU A 275 -1.21 20.80 -4.26
N ALA A 276 -0.94 22.06 -3.91
CA ALA A 276 0.38 22.66 -4.05
C ALA A 276 1.45 21.91 -3.25
N MET A 277 1.16 21.57 -1.97
CA MET A 277 2.08 20.80 -1.13
C MET A 277 2.33 19.40 -1.69
N THR A 278 1.31 18.77 -2.22
CA THR A 278 1.42 17.44 -2.85
C THR A 278 2.29 17.51 -4.10
N ILE A 279 2.07 18.48 -4.98
CA ILE A 279 2.86 18.66 -6.21
C ILE A 279 4.32 18.97 -5.89
N ILE A 280 4.59 19.88 -4.95
CA ILE A 280 5.96 20.22 -4.52
C ILE A 280 6.67 18.96 -4.01
N THR A 281 5.98 18.16 -3.20
CA THR A 281 6.54 16.91 -2.67
C THR A 281 6.80 15.88 -3.77
N MET A 282 5.90 15.76 -4.76
CA MET A 282 6.08 14.88 -5.91
C MET A 282 7.36 15.22 -6.68
N PHE A 283 7.58 16.50 -7.00
CA PHE A 283 8.81 16.93 -7.70
C PHE A 283 10.05 16.70 -6.88
N PHE A 284 10.02 17.05 -5.59
CA PHE A 284 11.15 16.88 -4.69
C PHE A 284 11.58 15.40 -4.61
N LEU A 285 10.62 14.50 -4.41
CA LEU A 285 10.90 13.07 -4.32
C LEU A 285 11.28 12.45 -5.67
N ALA A 286 10.69 12.90 -6.77
CA ALA A 286 11.06 12.46 -8.12
C ALA A 286 12.52 12.82 -8.45
N LEU A 287 12.97 14.03 -8.09
CA LEU A 287 14.36 14.48 -8.29
C LEU A 287 15.34 13.69 -7.41
N ILE A 288 14.98 13.39 -6.16
CA ILE A 288 15.80 12.52 -5.29
C ILE A 288 15.95 11.14 -5.92
N GLY A 289 14.86 10.54 -6.40
CA GLY A 289 14.89 9.24 -7.06
C GLY A 289 15.79 9.25 -8.31
N LEU A 290 15.68 10.29 -9.13
CA LEU A 290 16.49 10.44 -10.34
C LEU A 290 17.99 10.59 -10.03
N ALA A 291 18.33 11.33 -8.96
CA ALA A 291 19.71 11.58 -8.54
C ALA A 291 20.34 10.41 -7.77
N SER A 292 19.53 9.48 -7.24
CA SER A 292 20.03 8.36 -6.46
C SER A 292 20.69 7.29 -7.34
N HIS A 293 21.72 6.61 -6.78
CA HIS A 293 22.38 5.47 -7.44
C HIS A 293 21.89 4.11 -6.88
N GLU A 294 21.23 4.11 -5.75
CA GLU A 294 20.69 2.91 -5.13
C GLU A 294 19.25 2.65 -5.61
N PHE A 295 18.98 1.42 -6.05
CA PHE A 295 17.67 1.06 -6.59
C PHE A 295 16.54 1.17 -5.56
N LEU A 296 16.80 0.83 -4.29
CA LEU A 296 15.81 1.01 -3.21
C LEU A 296 15.36 2.47 -3.05
N TYR A 297 16.27 3.44 -3.24
CA TYR A 297 15.90 4.87 -3.22
C TYR A 297 15.05 5.27 -4.42
N LYS A 298 15.35 4.74 -5.60
CA LYS A 298 14.51 4.97 -6.79
C LYS A 298 13.13 4.36 -6.61
N LEU A 299 13.08 3.15 -6.08
CA LEU A 299 11.82 2.47 -5.79
C LEU A 299 11.01 3.19 -4.72
N PHE A 300 11.66 3.69 -3.66
CA PHE A 300 11.05 4.56 -2.66
C PHE A 300 10.45 5.82 -3.30
N SER A 301 11.21 6.51 -4.14
CA SER A 301 10.75 7.68 -4.86
C SER A 301 9.53 7.36 -5.74
N TYR A 302 9.61 6.28 -6.53
CA TYR A 302 8.52 5.78 -7.34
C TYR A 302 7.26 5.55 -6.49
N THR A 303 7.36 4.79 -5.41
CA THR A 303 6.20 4.44 -4.58
C THR A 303 5.55 5.66 -3.95
N THR A 304 6.35 6.59 -3.44
CA THR A 304 5.83 7.79 -2.78
C THR A 304 5.20 8.77 -3.76
N VAL A 305 5.79 8.97 -4.94
CA VAL A 305 5.21 9.83 -5.99
C VAL A 305 3.89 9.27 -6.49
N TYR A 306 3.76 7.94 -6.63
CA TYR A 306 2.49 7.33 -7.01
C TYR A 306 1.41 7.46 -5.95
N TYR A 307 1.74 7.33 -4.66
CA TYR A 307 0.77 7.61 -3.60
C TYR A 307 0.28 9.07 -3.60
N LEU A 308 1.18 10.02 -3.88
CA LEU A 308 0.83 11.43 -4.03
C LEU A 308 -0.03 11.70 -5.27
N PHE A 309 0.26 11.03 -6.38
CA PHE A 309 -0.57 11.05 -7.58
C PHE A 309 -1.99 10.54 -7.30
N PHE A 310 -2.13 9.40 -6.62
CA PHE A 310 -3.44 8.88 -6.22
C PHE A 310 -4.17 9.80 -5.24
N LEU A 311 -3.45 10.49 -4.35
CA LEU A 311 -4.06 11.50 -3.47
C LEU A 311 -4.68 12.64 -4.29
N LEU A 312 -3.98 13.16 -5.29
CA LEU A 312 -4.53 14.19 -6.19
C LEU A 312 -5.78 13.69 -6.91
N ALA A 313 -5.76 12.44 -7.39
CA ALA A 313 -6.93 11.85 -8.06
C ALA A 313 -8.13 11.66 -7.11
N VAL A 314 -7.90 11.35 -5.83
CA VAL A 314 -8.98 11.20 -4.81
C VAL A 314 -9.64 12.53 -4.47
N VAL A 315 -8.85 13.61 -4.48
CA VAL A 315 -9.32 14.95 -4.11
C VAL A 315 -10.21 15.56 -5.21
N LEU A 316 -10.18 15.01 -6.43
CA LEU A 316 -11.07 15.44 -7.52
C LEU A 316 -12.53 15.01 -7.30
N PRO A 317 -13.50 15.82 -7.72
CA PRO A 317 -14.91 15.64 -7.37
C PRO A 317 -15.67 14.55 -8.18
N THR A 318 -15.00 13.53 -8.72
CA THR A 318 -15.64 12.55 -9.61
C THR A 318 -15.72 11.15 -8.97
N ASP A 319 -16.95 10.68 -8.74
CA ASP A 319 -17.21 9.34 -8.15
C ASP A 319 -16.77 8.18 -9.07
N ALA A 320 -16.80 8.38 -10.38
CA ALA A 320 -16.38 7.39 -11.38
C ALA A 320 -14.91 6.95 -11.24
N LEU A 321 -14.06 7.80 -10.66
CA LEU A 321 -12.63 7.52 -10.50
C LEU A 321 -12.29 6.54 -9.37
N LYS A 322 -13.19 6.31 -8.42
CA LYS A 322 -12.91 5.45 -7.25
C LYS A 322 -12.43 4.05 -7.66
N MET A 323 -13.10 3.42 -8.61
CA MET A 323 -12.74 2.08 -9.06
C MET A 323 -11.43 2.07 -9.85
N ASN A 324 -11.16 3.10 -10.67
CA ASN A 324 -9.89 3.25 -11.39
C ASN A 324 -8.71 3.42 -10.43
N ILE A 325 -8.91 4.16 -9.33
CA ILE A 325 -7.92 4.30 -8.25
C ILE A 325 -7.67 2.93 -7.58
N ALA A 326 -8.74 2.16 -7.28
CA ALA A 326 -8.59 0.85 -6.68
C ALA A 326 -7.79 -0.12 -7.55
N TYR A 327 -8.08 -0.15 -8.85
CA TYR A 327 -7.34 -0.97 -9.82
C TYR A 327 -5.89 -0.54 -9.98
N SER A 328 -5.65 0.76 -10.07
CA SER A 328 -4.28 1.29 -10.12
C SER A 328 -3.50 0.91 -8.87
N LEU A 329 -4.08 1.05 -7.68
CA LEU A 329 -3.48 0.67 -6.40
C LEU A 329 -3.22 -0.85 -6.32
N PHE A 330 -4.18 -1.66 -6.80
CA PHE A 330 -4.02 -3.12 -6.85
C PHE A 330 -2.78 -3.53 -7.64
N ILE A 331 -2.67 -3.06 -8.88
CA ILE A 331 -1.55 -3.40 -9.75
C ILE A 331 -0.24 -2.80 -9.23
N PHE A 332 -0.29 -1.55 -8.78
CA PHE A 332 0.84 -0.84 -8.21
C PHE A 332 1.46 -1.60 -7.03
N LEU A 333 0.64 -2.08 -6.07
CA LEU A 333 1.13 -2.85 -4.93
C LEU A 333 1.80 -4.16 -5.33
N ILE A 334 1.27 -4.87 -6.33
CA ILE A 334 1.86 -6.10 -6.86
C ILE A 334 3.22 -5.81 -7.51
N VAL A 335 3.29 -4.77 -8.35
CA VAL A 335 4.53 -4.38 -9.05
C VAL A 335 5.61 -3.97 -8.05
N VAL A 336 5.27 -3.10 -7.09
CA VAL A 336 6.21 -2.64 -6.05
C VAL A 336 6.70 -3.81 -5.21
N SER A 337 5.80 -4.69 -4.75
CA SER A 337 6.17 -5.86 -3.95
C SER A 337 7.13 -6.79 -4.70
N SER A 338 6.89 -6.97 -6.01
CA SER A 338 7.76 -7.80 -6.86
C SER A 338 9.13 -7.17 -7.04
N LEU A 339 9.21 -5.86 -7.29
CA LEU A 339 10.48 -5.14 -7.42
C LEU A 339 11.30 -5.17 -6.13
N VAL A 340 10.64 -4.99 -4.97
CA VAL A 340 11.30 -5.08 -3.65
C VAL A 340 11.89 -6.47 -3.42
N VAL A 341 11.12 -7.53 -3.71
CA VAL A 341 11.58 -8.90 -3.53
C VAL A 341 12.77 -9.20 -4.43
N LEU A 342 12.70 -8.80 -5.70
CA LEU A 342 13.80 -9.02 -6.65
C LEU A 342 15.05 -8.28 -6.24
N ASP A 343 14.95 -7.03 -5.82
CA ASP A 343 16.09 -6.20 -5.41
C ASP A 343 16.79 -6.78 -4.16
N LEU A 344 16.04 -7.09 -3.12
CA LEU A 344 16.59 -7.66 -1.89
C LEU A 344 17.18 -9.07 -2.09
N GLN A 345 16.58 -9.89 -2.96
CA GLN A 345 17.15 -11.19 -3.33
C GLN A 345 18.45 -11.02 -4.14
N PHE A 346 18.53 -9.98 -4.98
CA PHE A 346 19.74 -9.64 -5.71
C PHE A 346 20.86 -9.19 -4.78
N GLU A 347 20.58 -8.24 -3.86
CA GLU A 347 21.56 -7.78 -2.86
C GLU A 347 22.14 -8.95 -2.06
N GLU A 348 21.29 -9.91 -1.69
CA GLU A 348 21.72 -11.09 -0.94
C GLU A 348 22.64 -12.02 -1.75
N LYS A 349 22.27 -12.33 -3.00
CA LYS A 349 23.06 -13.19 -3.87
C LYS A 349 24.43 -12.59 -4.20
N CYS A 350 24.47 -11.29 -4.41
CA CYS A 350 25.68 -10.57 -4.74
C CYS A 350 26.63 -10.33 -3.54
N GLN A 351 26.19 -10.57 -2.30
CA GLN A 351 26.98 -10.43 -1.07
C GLN A 351 27.80 -9.13 -1.01
N GLN A 352 27.24 -8.01 -1.43
CA GLN A 352 27.89 -6.69 -1.52
C GLN A 352 29.10 -6.61 -2.49
N LYS A 353 29.33 -7.64 -3.33
CA LYS A 353 30.44 -7.64 -4.28
C LYS A 353 30.19 -6.76 -5.51
N ILE A 354 28.93 -6.42 -5.79
CA ILE A 354 28.52 -5.63 -6.94
C ILE A 354 27.82 -4.38 -6.44
N CYS A 355 28.29 -3.21 -6.87
CA CYS A 355 27.58 -1.95 -6.62
C CYS A 355 26.53 -1.72 -7.72
N GLY A 356 25.27 -2.02 -7.41
CA GLY A 356 24.13 -1.78 -8.32
C GLY A 356 24.00 -2.80 -9.45
N TYR A 357 23.10 -2.51 -10.39
CA TYR A 357 22.72 -3.41 -11.48
C TYR A 357 23.65 -3.39 -12.72
N ARG A 358 24.84 -2.78 -12.63
CA ARG A 358 25.71 -2.59 -13.78
C ARG A 358 26.18 -3.92 -14.38
N GLY A 359 25.88 -4.14 -15.67
CA GLY A 359 26.35 -5.29 -16.42
C GLY A 359 25.71 -6.64 -16.08
N ILE A 360 24.63 -6.66 -15.29
CA ILE A 360 23.99 -7.88 -14.80
C ILE A 360 23.44 -8.75 -15.93
N LEU A 361 23.05 -8.16 -17.06
CA LEU A 361 22.52 -8.90 -18.21
C LEU A 361 23.45 -10.03 -18.68
N ALA A 362 24.76 -9.84 -18.52
CA ALA A 362 25.76 -10.83 -18.91
C ALA A 362 25.85 -12.03 -17.94
N TYR A 363 25.56 -11.83 -16.66
CA TYR A 363 25.76 -12.84 -15.62
C TYR A 363 24.46 -13.49 -15.16
N MET A 364 23.35 -12.71 -15.13
CA MET A 364 22.02 -13.15 -14.67
C MET A 364 20.94 -12.79 -15.70
N PRO A 365 20.89 -13.45 -16.88
CA PRO A 365 19.95 -13.07 -17.94
C PRO A 365 18.48 -13.27 -17.57
N ARG A 366 18.15 -14.32 -16.80
CA ARG A 366 16.75 -14.56 -16.35
C ARG A 366 16.30 -13.48 -15.38
N PHE A 367 17.13 -13.15 -14.42
CA PHE A 367 16.87 -12.07 -13.47
C PHE A 367 16.67 -10.73 -14.20
N SER A 368 17.58 -10.39 -15.13
CA SER A 368 17.51 -9.14 -15.90
C SER A 368 16.22 -9.03 -16.72
N LEU A 369 15.76 -10.13 -17.30
CA LEU A 369 14.50 -10.15 -18.05
C LEU A 369 13.30 -9.91 -17.14
N VAL A 370 13.24 -10.59 -15.99
CA VAL A 370 12.14 -10.46 -15.03
C VAL A 370 12.07 -9.05 -14.45
N ILE A 371 13.18 -8.51 -13.94
CA ILE A 371 13.20 -7.17 -13.36
C ILE A 371 12.89 -6.10 -14.42
N SER A 372 13.36 -6.27 -15.66
CA SER A 372 13.04 -5.38 -16.77
C SER A 372 11.54 -5.35 -17.05
N PHE A 373 10.86 -6.49 -17.02
CA PHE A 373 9.41 -6.56 -17.18
C PHE A 373 8.69 -5.75 -16.11
N PHE A 374 9.04 -5.92 -14.82
CA PHE A 374 8.40 -5.18 -13.73
C PHE A 374 8.73 -3.68 -13.76
N VAL A 375 9.96 -3.30 -14.13
CA VAL A 375 10.34 -1.89 -14.29
C VAL A 375 9.56 -1.26 -15.45
N LEU A 376 9.41 -1.93 -16.59
CA LEU A 376 8.65 -1.43 -17.73
C LEU A 376 7.15 -1.32 -17.40
N THR A 377 6.61 -2.25 -16.60
CA THR A 377 5.26 -2.16 -16.06
C THR A 377 5.10 -0.96 -15.12
N ALA A 378 6.08 -0.72 -14.24
CA ALA A 378 6.10 0.42 -13.32
C ALA A 378 6.18 1.76 -14.05
N VAL A 379 6.96 1.85 -15.11
CA VAL A 379 7.05 3.04 -15.98
C VAL A 379 5.74 3.32 -16.70
N GLY A 380 4.89 2.30 -16.85
CA GLY A 380 3.61 2.44 -17.53
C GLY A 380 3.72 2.21 -19.03
N LEU A 381 4.18 1.02 -19.43
CA LEU A 381 4.02 0.61 -20.83
C LEU A 381 2.54 0.32 -21.15
N PRO A 382 2.07 0.65 -22.36
CA PRO A 382 0.67 0.46 -22.76
C PRO A 382 0.20 -1.00 -22.81
N ILE A 383 1.11 -1.96 -22.58
CA ILE A 383 0.81 -3.40 -22.44
C ILE A 383 0.31 -3.73 -21.02
N SER A 384 0.49 -2.81 -20.05
CA SER A 384 0.07 -3.01 -18.67
C SER A 384 -1.27 -2.32 -18.38
N SER A 385 -2.13 -2.96 -17.60
CA SER A 385 -3.37 -2.34 -17.11
C SER A 385 -3.11 -1.12 -16.22
N LEU A 386 -1.94 -1.03 -15.59
CA LEU A 386 -1.52 0.16 -14.83
C LEU A 386 -1.47 1.41 -15.72
N PHE A 387 -0.98 1.29 -16.96
CA PHE A 387 -0.95 2.40 -17.91
C PHE A 387 -2.34 2.96 -18.18
N TRP A 388 -3.28 2.08 -18.54
CA TRP A 388 -4.62 2.51 -18.92
C TRP A 388 -5.37 3.18 -17.77
N ASN A 389 -5.34 2.59 -16.58
CA ASN A 389 -5.97 3.19 -15.40
C ASN A 389 -5.33 4.54 -15.03
N ASN A 390 -4.00 4.62 -15.05
CA ASN A 390 -3.30 5.87 -14.79
C ASN A 390 -3.57 6.91 -15.89
N PHE A 391 -3.71 6.49 -17.15
CA PHE A 391 -4.07 7.39 -18.26
C PHE A 391 -5.45 8.02 -18.01
N VAL A 392 -6.44 7.24 -17.59
CA VAL A 392 -7.76 7.76 -17.22
C VAL A 392 -7.64 8.77 -16.07
N LEU A 393 -6.93 8.40 -14.98
CA LEU A 393 -6.76 9.30 -13.83
C LEU A 393 -6.05 10.61 -14.21
N VAL A 394 -5.02 10.55 -15.05
CA VAL A 394 -4.30 11.73 -15.53
C VAL A 394 -5.19 12.57 -16.43
N SER A 395 -5.99 11.97 -17.32
CA SER A 395 -6.90 12.70 -18.20
C SER A 395 -7.95 13.49 -17.42
N GLU A 396 -8.48 12.92 -16.34
CA GLU A 396 -9.42 13.62 -15.46
C GLU A 396 -8.76 14.79 -14.71
N ILE A 397 -7.52 14.61 -14.22
CA ILE A 397 -6.77 15.72 -13.61
C ILE A 397 -6.55 16.85 -14.61
N PHE A 398 -6.27 16.52 -15.89
CA PHE A 398 -6.14 17.53 -16.95
C PHE A 398 -7.46 18.24 -17.26
N TYR A 399 -8.57 17.52 -17.19
CA TYR A 399 -9.90 18.10 -17.42
C TYR A 399 -10.24 19.13 -16.34
N GLU A 400 -9.98 18.82 -15.08
CA GLU A 400 -10.22 19.74 -13.95
C GLU A 400 -9.24 20.92 -13.95
N SER A 401 -7.94 20.64 -14.15
CA SER A 401 -6.91 21.68 -14.16
C SER A 401 -5.72 21.31 -15.04
N PHE A 402 -5.60 22.00 -16.17
CA PHE A 402 -4.48 21.81 -17.09
C PHE A 402 -3.11 22.01 -16.41
N LYS A 403 -2.99 22.98 -15.47
CA LYS A 403 -1.73 23.26 -14.77
C LYS A 403 -1.32 22.11 -13.85
N ILE A 404 -2.27 21.57 -13.07
CA ILE A 404 -2.02 20.45 -12.17
C ILE A 404 -1.68 19.20 -12.98
N GLY A 405 -2.45 18.91 -14.03
CA GLY A 405 -2.19 17.78 -14.93
C GLY A 405 -0.79 17.81 -15.55
N LEU A 406 -0.34 18.99 -16.01
CA LEU A 406 1.01 19.17 -16.53
C LEU A 406 2.07 18.87 -15.47
N CYS A 407 1.92 19.39 -14.25
CA CYS A 407 2.83 19.14 -13.15
C CYS A 407 2.90 17.63 -12.79
N VAL A 408 1.76 16.97 -12.73
CA VAL A 408 1.68 15.52 -12.45
C VAL A 408 2.40 14.73 -13.52
N MET A 409 2.13 15.01 -14.81
CA MET A 409 2.81 14.35 -15.93
C MET A 409 4.33 14.54 -15.86
N MET A 410 4.81 15.75 -15.58
CA MET A 410 6.24 16.02 -15.45
C MET A 410 6.86 15.24 -14.28
N ALA A 411 6.19 15.16 -13.12
CA ALA A 411 6.69 14.39 -11.97
C ALA A 411 6.74 12.89 -12.27
N LEU A 412 5.71 12.32 -12.89
CA LEU A 412 5.66 10.91 -13.28
C LEU A 412 6.74 10.59 -14.34
N THR A 413 6.99 11.49 -15.30
CA THR A 413 8.06 11.29 -16.29
C THR A 413 9.45 11.30 -15.66
N LEU A 414 9.70 12.16 -14.66
CA LEU A 414 10.98 12.15 -13.92
C LEU A 414 11.22 10.82 -13.20
N VAL A 415 10.20 10.29 -12.56
CA VAL A 415 10.28 8.97 -11.90
C VAL A 415 10.50 7.85 -12.90
N ALA A 416 9.79 7.88 -14.03
CA ALA A 416 9.95 6.93 -15.12
C ALA A 416 11.40 6.93 -15.67
N LEU A 417 11.98 8.11 -15.88
CA LEU A 417 13.36 8.26 -16.31
C LEU A 417 14.35 7.65 -15.29
N GLY A 418 14.09 7.86 -13.99
CA GLY A 418 14.90 7.26 -12.91
C GLY A 418 14.89 5.73 -12.93
N LEU A 419 13.75 5.12 -13.20
CA LEU A 419 13.62 3.66 -13.33
C LEU A 419 14.25 3.14 -14.64
N LEU A 420 14.06 3.86 -15.76
CA LEU A 420 14.66 3.48 -17.05
C LEU A 420 16.19 3.57 -17.05
N GLN A 421 16.77 4.48 -16.25
CA GLN A 421 18.23 4.53 -16.07
C GLN A 421 18.78 3.19 -15.56
N GLU A 422 18.06 2.47 -14.70
CA GLU A 422 18.50 1.14 -14.22
C GLU A 422 18.56 0.11 -15.35
N LEU A 423 17.57 0.12 -16.25
CA LEU A 423 17.59 -0.77 -17.42
C LEU A 423 18.76 -0.48 -18.35
N TYR A 424 19.13 0.80 -18.50
CA TYR A 424 20.30 1.19 -19.26
C TYR A 424 21.59 0.71 -18.61
N VAL A 425 21.72 0.88 -17.29
CA VAL A 425 22.89 0.46 -16.50
C VAL A 425 23.06 -1.07 -16.54
N MET A 426 21.97 -1.85 -16.56
CA MET A 426 22.01 -3.31 -16.69
C MET A 426 22.69 -3.79 -17.99
N ARG A 427 22.60 -2.99 -19.05
CA ARG A 427 23.20 -3.29 -20.36
C ARG A 427 24.68 -2.87 -20.49
N ASP A 428 25.21 -2.05 -19.58
CA ASP A 428 26.56 -1.52 -19.68
C ASP A 428 27.59 -2.65 -19.54
N LEU A 429 28.03 -3.17 -20.70
CA LEU A 429 28.97 -4.29 -20.85
C LEU A 429 30.42 -3.93 -20.50
N LYS A 430 30.72 -2.76 -19.98
CA LYS A 430 32.08 -2.48 -19.49
C LYS A 430 32.40 -3.51 -18.43
N LYS A 431 33.20 -4.52 -18.84
CA LYS A 431 33.77 -5.56 -17.98
C LYS A 431 34.44 -4.89 -16.79
N HIS A 432 33.69 -4.66 -15.72
CA HIS A 432 34.33 -4.55 -14.43
C HIS A 432 34.75 -5.97 -14.08
N GLU A 433 36.03 -6.15 -13.80
CA GLU A 433 36.65 -7.35 -13.23
C GLU A 433 36.08 -7.64 -11.85
N ILE A 434 34.76 -7.92 -11.83
CA ILE A 434 34.11 -8.41 -10.64
C ILE A 434 34.27 -9.91 -10.72
N GLY A 435 34.75 -10.53 -9.66
CA GLY A 435 34.77 -11.98 -9.50
C GLY A 435 33.36 -12.58 -9.48
N ALA A 436 32.62 -12.29 -10.53
CA ALA A 436 31.21 -12.64 -10.75
C ALA A 436 31.02 -14.03 -11.37
N GLU A 437 32.13 -14.77 -11.57
CA GLU A 437 32.13 -16.08 -12.24
C GLU A 437 31.26 -17.15 -11.54
N ASN A 438 30.75 -16.87 -10.30
CA ASN A 438 30.00 -17.83 -9.50
C ASN A 438 28.65 -17.28 -8.96
N ILE A 439 28.01 -16.29 -9.62
CA ILE A 439 26.70 -15.80 -9.20
C ILE A 439 25.62 -16.65 -9.87
N GLU A 440 24.83 -17.39 -9.08
CA GLU A 440 23.72 -18.17 -9.57
C GLU A 440 22.55 -17.28 -9.99
N ASP A 441 22.03 -17.48 -11.21
CA ASP A 441 20.82 -16.82 -11.72
C ASP A 441 19.55 -17.31 -10.94
N LEU A 442 18.38 -16.81 -11.30
CA LEU A 442 17.11 -17.22 -10.70
C LEU A 442 16.92 -18.73 -10.79
N SER A 443 16.62 -19.34 -9.66
CA SER A 443 16.24 -20.75 -9.60
C SER A 443 14.92 -20.98 -10.35
N SER A 444 14.70 -22.20 -10.84
CA SER A 444 13.46 -22.56 -11.56
C SER A 444 12.21 -22.31 -10.70
N ARG A 445 12.28 -22.47 -9.39
CA ARG A 445 11.15 -22.17 -8.47
C ARG A 445 10.83 -20.68 -8.42
N GLN A 446 11.86 -19.82 -8.30
CA GLN A 446 11.71 -18.37 -8.31
C GLN A 446 11.13 -17.90 -9.64
N LEU A 447 11.59 -18.50 -10.75
CA LEU A 447 11.11 -18.16 -12.09
C LEU A 447 9.64 -18.57 -12.31
N VAL A 448 9.22 -19.75 -11.88
CA VAL A 448 7.80 -20.17 -11.93
C VAL A 448 6.92 -19.23 -11.12
N PHE A 449 7.37 -18.83 -9.91
CA PHE A 449 6.62 -17.90 -9.09
C PHE A 449 6.47 -16.53 -9.78
N THR A 450 7.57 -15.98 -10.33
CA THR A 450 7.52 -14.69 -11.04
C THR A 450 6.64 -14.76 -12.29
N ILE A 451 6.66 -15.86 -13.03
CA ILE A 451 5.73 -16.08 -14.16
C ILE A 451 4.28 -16.07 -13.68
N GLY A 452 3.96 -16.67 -12.51
CA GLY A 452 2.64 -16.61 -11.92
C GLY A 452 2.18 -15.19 -11.62
N VAL A 453 3.07 -14.34 -11.08
CA VAL A 453 2.78 -12.92 -10.83
C VAL A 453 2.57 -12.16 -12.16
N VAL A 454 3.40 -12.42 -13.16
CA VAL A 454 3.25 -11.84 -14.51
C VAL A 454 1.90 -12.23 -15.11
N ALA A 455 1.47 -13.48 -14.94
CA ALA A 455 0.17 -13.94 -15.40
C ALA A 455 -0.98 -13.19 -14.71
N ILE A 456 -0.89 -12.92 -13.40
CA ILE A 456 -1.88 -12.11 -12.68
C ILE A 456 -1.95 -10.68 -13.25
N LEU A 457 -0.80 -10.06 -13.53
CA LEU A 457 -0.74 -8.72 -14.13
C LEU A 457 -1.32 -8.73 -15.55
N PHE A 458 -1.09 -9.79 -16.32
CA PHE A 458 -1.65 -9.92 -17.66
C PHE A 458 -3.16 -10.17 -17.63
N LEU A 459 -3.65 -11.01 -16.72
CA LEU A 459 -5.09 -11.24 -16.54
C LEU A 459 -5.82 -9.98 -16.07
N SER A 460 -5.18 -9.12 -15.29
CA SER A 460 -5.74 -7.83 -14.89
C SER A 460 -5.97 -6.88 -16.08
N PHE A 461 -5.31 -7.09 -17.22
CA PHE A 461 -5.54 -6.34 -18.45
C PHE A 461 -6.93 -6.61 -19.06
N PHE A 462 -7.43 -7.85 -18.93
CA PHE A 462 -8.76 -8.25 -19.39
C PHE A 462 -9.84 -7.95 -18.35
N ASN A 463 -9.78 -6.79 -17.73
CA ASN A 463 -10.72 -6.37 -16.71
C ASN A 463 -12.15 -6.24 -17.31
N PRO A 464 -13.17 -6.92 -16.77
CA PRO A 464 -14.55 -6.80 -17.24
C PRO A 464 -15.11 -5.38 -17.10
N LEU A 465 -14.54 -4.54 -16.22
CA LEU A 465 -14.97 -3.15 -16.04
C LEU A 465 -14.61 -2.23 -17.23
N TRP A 466 -13.69 -2.63 -18.13
CA TRP A 466 -13.42 -1.89 -19.37
C TRP A 466 -14.60 -1.93 -20.36
N PHE A 467 -15.52 -2.89 -20.19
CA PHE A 467 -16.70 -3.04 -21.04
C PHE A 467 -17.95 -2.40 -20.43
N ILE A 468 -17.86 -1.82 -19.24
CA ILE A 468 -18.99 -1.20 -18.53
C ILE A 468 -18.96 0.34 -18.60
N PHE A 469 -17.87 0.93 -19.13
CA PHE A 469 -17.76 2.39 -19.35
C PHE A 469 -17.66 2.73 -20.84
#